data_7d3c05bf7f0be339ef808321b7d9e72c
#
_entry.id   7d3c05bf7f0be339ef808321b7d9e72c
#
_cell.length_a   1.000
_cell.length_b   1.000
_cell.length_c   1.000
_cell.angle_alpha   90.00
_cell.angle_beta   90.00
_cell.angle_gamma   90.00
#
_symmetry.space_group_name_H-M   'P 1'
#
loop_
_entity.id
_entity.type
_entity.pdbx_description
1 polymer ?
#
loop_
_entity_poly.entity_id
_entity_poly.type
_entity_poly.pdbx_seq_one_letter_code
_entity_poly.pdbx_strand_id
1 'polypeptide(L)'
;MRIRKFAAAIATGVAAIALSACAEQISTTVSRYQAMPAPQGQTFFVVPAGGMAANGGLEFQRYAGIVAQQLQARGFQPASSAANANMIVQFGYGVDHGQVQYIEDPFYRSRFGYGGFGWGSPFRHSRFGFGWGGGYSWGWDDPLWYGGGVDSYVEYHSQIDLHIRAAGSNAPLFDGRAQARSETNRLDVVIPSLVDAMFTGFPGRNGEVVKITIPTRQPARS
;
A
#
# COMPACT_ATOMS: atom_id res chain seq x y z
N MET A 1 17.77 -43.28 -19.02
CA MET A 1 16.40 -42.96 -18.53
C MET A 1 16.36 -42.14 -17.22
N ARG A 2 17.43 -42.08 -16.40
CA ARG A 2 17.49 -41.30 -15.12
C ARG A 2 17.72 -39.80 -15.33
N ILE A 3 18.49 -39.38 -16.34
CA ILE A 3 18.84 -37.97 -16.59
C ILE A 3 17.61 -37.13 -16.99
N ARG A 4 16.65 -37.69 -17.74
CA ARG A 4 15.42 -36.98 -18.14
C ARG A 4 14.48 -36.65 -16.96
N LYS A 5 14.51 -37.47 -15.90
CA LYS A 5 13.71 -37.22 -14.67
C LYS A 5 14.30 -36.12 -13.81
N PHE A 6 15.62 -35.97 -13.78
CA PHE A 6 16.28 -34.85 -13.06
C PHE A 6 16.06 -33.49 -13.74
N ALA A 7 16.10 -33.45 -15.09
CA ALA A 7 15.83 -32.23 -15.85
C ALA A 7 14.39 -31.75 -15.66
N ALA A 8 13.41 -32.65 -15.60
CA ALA A 8 12.02 -32.32 -15.37
C ALA A 8 11.79 -31.76 -13.94
N ALA A 9 12.45 -32.32 -12.91
CA ALA A 9 12.34 -31.88 -11.55
C ALA A 9 12.94 -30.46 -11.34
N ILE A 10 14.05 -30.13 -12.01
CA ILE A 10 14.68 -28.81 -11.96
C ILE A 10 13.81 -27.77 -12.68
N ALA A 11 13.22 -28.10 -13.83
CA ALA A 11 12.32 -27.19 -14.56
C ALA A 11 11.06 -26.84 -13.76
N THR A 12 10.49 -27.81 -13.02
CA THR A 12 9.33 -27.58 -12.15
C THR A 12 9.68 -26.68 -10.95
N GLY A 13 10.88 -26.84 -10.38
CA GLY A 13 11.35 -26.01 -9.26
C GLY A 13 11.59 -24.55 -9.66
N VAL A 14 12.14 -24.29 -10.84
CA VAL A 14 12.38 -22.92 -11.36
C VAL A 14 11.06 -22.23 -11.70
N ALA A 15 10.07 -22.95 -12.26
CA ALA A 15 8.76 -22.39 -12.56
C ALA A 15 7.98 -21.98 -11.29
N ALA A 16 8.14 -22.71 -10.17
CA ALA A 16 7.49 -22.37 -8.92
C ALA A 16 8.05 -21.09 -8.26
N ILE A 17 9.33 -20.76 -8.48
CA ILE A 17 9.96 -19.55 -7.96
C ILE A 17 9.54 -18.32 -8.76
N ALA A 18 9.24 -18.46 -10.06
CA ALA A 18 8.82 -17.33 -10.90
C ALA A 18 7.40 -16.83 -10.63
N LEU A 19 6.52 -17.64 -10.01
CA LEU A 19 5.16 -17.22 -9.66
C LEU A 19 5.06 -16.36 -8.40
N SER A 20 6.12 -16.22 -7.61
CA SER A 20 6.09 -15.40 -6.39
C SER A 20 6.41 -13.90 -6.63
N ALA A 21 6.67 -13.48 -7.87
CA ALA A 21 7.13 -12.13 -8.20
C ALA A 21 6.04 -11.06 -8.30
N CYS A 22 4.75 -11.42 -8.21
CA CYS A 22 3.62 -10.48 -8.31
C CYS A 22 2.97 -10.19 -6.94
N ALA A 23 3.75 -10.08 -5.87
CA ALA A 23 3.22 -9.53 -4.63
C ALA A 23 3.05 -8.02 -4.79
N GLU A 24 1.82 -7.52 -4.69
CA GLU A 24 1.54 -6.11 -4.59
C GLU A 24 2.37 -5.51 -3.44
N GLN A 25 3.05 -4.40 -3.70
CA GLN A 25 3.92 -3.75 -2.73
C GLN A 25 3.30 -2.44 -2.26
N ILE A 26 3.25 -2.26 -0.95
CA ILE A 26 2.81 -1.00 -0.35
C ILE A 26 4.04 -0.16 0.01
N SER A 27 4.12 1.03 -0.58
CA SER A 27 5.13 2.02 -0.21
C SER A 27 4.63 2.82 0.99
N THR A 28 5.35 2.69 2.10
CA THR A 28 4.98 3.29 3.39
C THR A 28 6.02 4.33 3.80
N THR A 29 5.57 5.52 4.18
CA THR A 29 6.41 6.54 4.82
C THR A 29 6.26 6.43 6.32
N VAL A 30 7.37 6.25 7.03
CA VAL A 30 7.40 6.12 8.49
C VAL A 30 8.19 7.26 9.09
N SER A 31 7.58 8.01 10.01
CA SER A 31 8.25 9.04 10.84
C SER A 31 8.31 8.58 12.28
N ARG A 32 9.45 8.79 12.95
CA ARG A 32 9.70 8.31 14.31
C ARG A 32 10.44 9.34 15.14
N TYR A 33 9.94 9.56 16.35
CA TYR A 33 10.63 10.31 17.41
C TYR A 33 10.71 9.41 18.63
N GLN A 34 11.89 9.28 19.23
CA GLN A 34 12.07 8.29 20.28
C GLN A 34 13.04 8.74 21.39
N ALA A 35 12.70 8.32 22.60
CA ALA A 35 13.50 8.36 23.80
C ALA A 35 13.29 7.04 24.59
N MET A 36 13.29 5.90 23.87
CA MET A 36 12.94 4.60 24.40
C MET A 36 14.00 4.09 25.39
N PRO A 37 13.59 3.56 26.55
CA PRO A 37 14.50 2.86 27.45
C PRO A 37 14.90 1.52 26.86
N ALA A 38 15.95 0.92 27.45
CA ALA A 38 16.31 -0.48 27.16
C ALA A 38 15.13 -1.41 27.49
N PRO A 39 14.85 -2.44 26.67
CA PRO A 39 13.64 -3.26 26.80
C PRO A 39 13.61 -4.14 28.06
N GLN A 40 14.77 -4.40 28.69
CA GLN A 40 14.88 -5.30 29.83
C GLN A 40 14.08 -4.76 31.03
N GLY A 41 13.14 -5.57 31.52
CA GLY A 41 12.27 -5.23 32.65
C GLY A 41 11.16 -4.23 32.35
N GLN A 42 11.02 -3.82 31.09
CA GLN A 42 9.93 -2.94 30.68
C GLN A 42 8.68 -3.72 30.31
N THR A 43 7.57 -3.35 30.93
CA THR A 43 6.26 -3.92 30.65
C THR A 43 5.37 -2.92 29.93
N PHE A 44 4.54 -3.38 29.02
CA PHE A 44 3.65 -2.52 28.25
C PHE A 44 2.20 -3.02 28.23
N PHE A 45 1.27 -2.09 28.03
CA PHE A 45 -0.13 -2.39 27.78
C PHE A 45 -0.64 -1.54 26.60
N VAL A 46 -1.32 -2.20 25.65
CA VAL A 46 -1.81 -1.51 24.44
C VAL A 46 -3.24 -1.04 24.68
N VAL A 47 -3.47 0.24 24.39
CA VAL A 47 -4.79 0.91 24.48
C VAL A 47 -5.13 1.61 23.17
N PRO A 48 -6.41 1.80 22.85
CA PRO A 48 -6.79 2.58 21.68
C PRO A 48 -6.38 4.05 21.84
N ALA A 49 -5.96 4.69 20.74
CA ALA A 49 -5.70 6.11 20.71
C ALA A 49 -6.98 6.92 20.91
N GLY A 50 -6.87 8.14 21.47
CA GLY A 50 -8.02 9.01 21.69
C GLY A 50 -8.80 9.29 20.40
N GLY A 51 -10.14 9.14 20.46
CA GLY A 51 -11.04 9.28 19.30
C GLY A 51 -11.47 7.95 18.67
N MET A 52 -10.79 6.84 18.91
CA MET A 52 -11.30 5.50 18.62
C MET A 52 -12.23 5.07 19.76
N ALA A 53 -13.26 4.25 19.43
CA ALA A 53 -14.21 3.78 20.43
C ALA A 53 -13.47 3.27 21.68
N ALA A 54 -13.78 3.85 22.82
CA ALA A 54 -13.06 3.63 24.08
C ALA A 54 -12.98 2.17 24.55
N ASN A 55 -13.75 1.27 23.93
CA ASN A 55 -13.85 -0.15 24.26
C ASN A 55 -13.19 -1.08 23.24
N GLY A 56 -12.25 -0.56 22.41
CA GLY A 56 -11.48 -1.37 21.48
C GLY A 56 -12.19 -2.64 21.01
N GLY A 57 -13.01 -2.56 19.97
CA GLY A 57 -13.76 -3.73 19.47
C GLY A 57 -12.83 -4.90 19.08
N LEU A 58 -13.39 -6.02 18.68
CA LEU A 58 -12.63 -7.21 18.26
C LEU A 58 -11.59 -6.91 17.19
N GLU A 59 -11.90 -5.98 16.30
CA GLU A 59 -10.98 -5.53 15.27
C GLU A 59 -9.73 -4.85 15.88
N PHE A 60 -9.93 -3.91 16.82
CA PHE A 60 -8.82 -3.28 17.53
C PHE A 60 -7.97 -4.33 18.26
N GLN A 61 -8.59 -5.27 18.96
CA GLN A 61 -7.86 -6.33 19.68
C GLN A 61 -6.97 -7.14 18.75
N ARG A 62 -7.45 -7.43 17.54
CA ARG A 62 -6.66 -8.14 16.52
C ARG A 62 -5.40 -7.37 16.14
N TYR A 63 -5.53 -6.07 15.83
CA TYR A 63 -4.39 -5.27 15.41
C TYR A 63 -3.48 -4.89 16.58
N ALA A 64 -4.04 -4.62 17.76
CA ALA A 64 -3.27 -4.45 18.99
C ALA A 64 -2.43 -5.69 19.33
N GLY A 65 -2.96 -6.89 19.07
CA GLY A 65 -2.22 -8.14 19.18
C GLY A 65 -0.99 -8.20 18.29
N ILE A 66 -1.06 -7.69 17.04
CA ILE A 66 0.09 -7.60 16.13
C ILE A 66 1.14 -6.64 16.69
N VAL A 67 0.73 -5.46 17.18
CA VAL A 67 1.63 -4.50 17.81
C VAL A 67 2.30 -5.12 19.05
N ALA A 68 1.53 -5.84 19.89
CA ALA A 68 2.05 -6.51 21.05
C ALA A 68 3.10 -7.57 20.68
N GLN A 69 2.86 -8.38 19.66
CA GLN A 69 3.84 -9.37 19.17
C GLN A 69 5.14 -8.69 18.68
N GLN A 70 5.02 -7.56 17.99
CA GLN A 70 6.18 -6.80 17.53
C GLN A 70 7.03 -6.24 18.68
N LEU A 71 6.40 -5.78 19.75
CA LEU A 71 7.11 -5.31 20.97
C LEU A 71 7.73 -6.47 21.72
N GLN A 72 7.02 -7.61 21.87
CA GLN A 72 7.56 -8.82 22.50
C GLN A 72 8.81 -9.35 21.79
N ALA A 73 8.76 -9.38 20.45
CA ALA A 73 9.92 -9.79 19.64
C ALA A 73 11.16 -8.90 19.86
N ARG A 74 10.99 -7.70 20.45
CA ARG A 74 12.06 -6.76 20.80
C ARG A 74 12.44 -6.77 22.29
N GLY A 75 11.86 -7.69 23.06
CA GLY A 75 12.21 -7.93 24.45
C GLY A 75 11.35 -7.18 25.48
N PHE A 76 10.31 -6.43 25.05
CA PHE A 76 9.34 -5.84 25.95
C PHE A 76 8.33 -6.91 26.41
N GLN A 77 7.81 -6.81 27.65
CA GLN A 77 6.89 -7.78 28.19
C GLN A 77 5.46 -7.24 28.27
N PRO A 78 4.42 -8.00 27.87
CA PRO A 78 3.05 -7.57 28.02
C PRO A 78 2.65 -7.58 29.49
N ALA A 79 1.98 -6.51 29.94
CA ALA A 79 1.35 -6.45 31.26
C ALA A 79 -0.09 -6.99 31.18
N SER A 80 -0.59 -7.50 32.30
CA SER A 80 -1.95 -7.99 32.41
C SER A 80 -3.00 -6.88 32.40
N SER A 81 -2.63 -5.66 32.77
CA SER A 81 -3.47 -4.48 32.79
C SER A 81 -2.65 -3.20 32.61
N ALA A 82 -3.31 -2.10 32.27
CA ALA A 82 -2.67 -0.80 32.19
C ALA A 82 -2.06 -0.34 33.54
N ALA A 83 -2.67 -0.72 34.68
CA ALA A 83 -2.18 -0.38 36.00
C ALA A 83 -0.85 -1.07 36.36
N ASN A 84 -0.56 -2.22 35.75
CA ASN A 84 0.65 -3.02 35.99
C ASN A 84 1.72 -2.80 34.94
N ALA A 85 1.47 -1.92 33.98
CA ALA A 85 2.40 -1.60 32.90
C ALA A 85 3.32 -0.42 33.26
N ASN A 86 4.60 -0.51 32.87
CA ASN A 86 5.52 0.62 32.93
C ASN A 86 5.31 1.61 31.77
N MET A 87 4.78 1.11 30.67
CA MET A 87 4.52 1.88 29.46
C MET A 87 3.11 1.63 28.95
N ILE A 88 2.45 2.74 28.54
CA ILE A 88 1.15 2.70 27.85
C ILE A 88 1.40 2.94 26.37
N VAL A 89 0.97 1.98 25.55
CA VAL A 89 1.08 2.02 24.10
C VAL A 89 -0.28 2.42 23.53
N GLN A 90 -0.41 3.66 23.09
CA GLN A 90 -1.61 4.14 22.42
C GLN A 90 -1.49 3.84 20.94
N PHE A 91 -2.40 3.04 20.42
CA PHE A 91 -2.42 2.63 19.02
C PHE A 91 -3.69 3.12 18.32
N GLY A 92 -3.49 3.85 17.23
CA GLY A 92 -4.55 4.32 16.35
C GLY A 92 -4.32 3.85 14.92
N TYR A 93 -5.39 3.63 14.17
CA TYR A 93 -5.33 3.30 12.75
C TYR A 93 -6.55 3.85 12.02
N GLY A 94 -6.40 4.06 10.73
CA GLY A 94 -7.49 4.50 9.87
C GLY A 94 -7.14 4.42 8.40
N VAL A 95 -8.19 4.46 7.59
CA VAL A 95 -8.15 4.61 6.14
C VAL A 95 -9.17 5.67 5.75
N ASP A 96 -8.84 6.49 4.77
CA ASP A 96 -9.77 7.50 4.24
C ASP A 96 -10.84 6.89 3.33
N HIS A 97 -11.74 7.72 2.82
CA HIS A 97 -12.82 7.30 1.91
C HIS A 97 -12.34 7.04 0.47
N GLY A 98 -11.05 7.25 0.20
CA GLY A 98 -10.46 7.14 -1.12
C GLY A 98 -10.70 8.35 -2.00
N GLN A 99 -9.75 8.60 -2.89
CA GLN A 99 -9.79 9.67 -3.88
C GLN A 99 -9.64 9.08 -5.27
N VAL A 100 -10.50 9.51 -6.20
CA VAL A 100 -10.38 9.08 -7.60
C VAL A 100 -9.19 9.81 -8.22
N GLN A 101 -8.22 9.04 -8.68
CA GLN A 101 -7.08 9.52 -9.44
C GLN A 101 -7.29 9.22 -10.92
N TYR A 102 -6.97 10.18 -11.77
CA TYR A 102 -7.06 10.03 -13.22
C TYR A 102 -5.65 9.90 -13.80
N ILE A 103 -5.43 8.85 -14.57
CA ILE A 103 -4.20 8.66 -15.33
C ILE A 103 -4.50 9.10 -16.76
N GLU A 104 -3.88 10.20 -17.21
CA GLU A 104 -3.87 10.52 -18.63
C GLU A 104 -2.87 9.57 -19.32
N ASP A 105 -3.33 8.79 -20.31
CA ASP A 105 -2.45 7.98 -21.13
C ASP A 105 -1.49 8.91 -21.92
N PRO A 106 -0.18 8.89 -21.65
CA PRO A 106 0.79 9.74 -22.34
C PRO A 106 0.87 9.43 -23.85
N PHE A 107 0.44 8.25 -24.28
CA PHE A 107 0.36 7.90 -25.71
C PHE A 107 -0.77 8.59 -26.44
N TYR A 108 -1.83 8.98 -25.73
CA TYR A 108 -2.95 9.69 -26.36
C TYR A 108 -2.54 11.11 -26.78
N ARG A 109 -1.73 11.79 -25.99
CA ARG A 109 -1.22 13.14 -26.33
C ARG A 109 -0.26 13.15 -27.53
N SER A 110 0.54 12.10 -27.70
CA SER A 110 1.52 12.04 -28.78
C SER A 110 0.88 11.72 -30.14
N ARG A 111 -0.30 11.12 -30.17
CA ARG A 111 -0.95 10.70 -31.40
C ARG A 111 -1.75 11.83 -32.07
N PHE A 112 -2.17 12.84 -31.31
CA PHE A 112 -2.94 13.98 -31.83
C PHE A 112 -2.22 15.33 -31.70
N GLY A 113 -1.05 15.39 -31.09
CA GLY A 113 -0.42 16.63 -30.66
C GLY A 113 0.84 17.06 -31.37
N TYR A 114 1.40 16.33 -32.34
CA TYR A 114 2.55 16.87 -33.07
C TYR A 114 2.72 16.29 -34.47
N GLY A 115 2.52 17.17 -35.46
CA GLY A 115 3.24 17.11 -36.70
C GLY A 115 2.75 16.06 -37.67
N GLY A 116 1.76 16.42 -38.42
CA GLY A 116 1.61 15.88 -39.74
C GLY A 116 2.94 15.95 -40.48
N PHE A 117 3.68 14.85 -40.53
CA PHE A 117 4.52 14.59 -41.68
C PHE A 117 3.54 14.28 -42.81
N GLY A 118 3.03 15.36 -43.40
CA GLY A 118 2.31 15.30 -44.63
C GLY A 118 3.21 14.73 -45.71
N TRP A 119 3.16 13.45 -45.92
CA TRP A 119 3.37 12.96 -47.25
C TRP A 119 2.21 13.48 -48.05
N GLY A 120 2.53 14.49 -48.83
CA GLY A 120 1.57 15.17 -49.69
C GLY A 120 0.77 14.16 -50.51
N SER A 121 -0.47 14.03 -50.19
CA SER A 121 -1.40 13.42 -51.11
C SER A 121 -1.53 14.35 -52.32
N PRO A 122 -1.12 13.91 -53.55
CA PRO A 122 -1.17 14.75 -54.74
C PRO A 122 -2.56 14.96 -55.28
N PHE A 123 -3.62 14.62 -54.51
CA PHE A 123 -5.02 14.72 -54.94
C PHE A 123 -5.79 15.88 -54.28
N ARG A 124 -5.12 17.03 -54.21
CA ARG A 124 -5.85 18.25 -53.87
C ARG A 124 -6.01 19.06 -55.15
N HIS A 125 -6.88 18.62 -56.05
CA HIS A 125 -7.55 19.44 -57.06
C HIS A 125 -8.58 18.56 -57.77
N SER A 126 -9.80 18.48 -57.29
CA SER A 126 -10.97 18.45 -58.17
C SER A 126 -12.13 19.17 -57.49
N ARG A 127 -12.16 20.40 -57.78
CA ARG A 127 -13.41 21.18 -57.85
C ARG A 127 -14.25 20.49 -58.94
N PHE A 128 -15.48 20.19 -58.65
CA PHE A 128 -16.47 19.51 -59.49
C PHE A 128 -16.42 17.97 -59.43
N GLY A 129 -17.44 17.47 -58.77
CA GLY A 129 -17.73 16.03 -58.80
C GLY A 129 -18.95 15.74 -57.92
N PHE A 130 -20.16 15.94 -58.42
CA PHE A 130 -21.32 15.24 -57.94
C PHE A 130 -21.06 13.75 -58.06
N GLY A 131 -20.82 13.09 -56.93
CA GLY A 131 -20.62 11.65 -56.84
C GLY A 131 -21.55 11.07 -55.78
N TRP A 132 -22.67 10.53 -56.20
CA TRP A 132 -23.42 9.54 -55.45
C TRP A 132 -22.49 8.35 -55.19
N GLY A 133 -22.05 8.23 -54.00
CA GLY A 133 -21.23 7.12 -53.55
C GLY A 133 -21.33 7.02 -52.04
N GLY A 134 -22.47 6.53 -51.55
CA GLY A 134 -22.62 6.13 -50.17
C GLY A 134 -21.72 4.90 -49.91
N GLY A 135 -20.47 5.14 -49.59
CA GLY A 135 -19.62 4.15 -48.99
C GLY A 135 -20.08 3.88 -47.57
N TYR A 136 -20.79 2.79 -47.39
CA TYR A 136 -21.01 2.25 -46.05
C TYR A 136 -19.65 1.85 -45.51
N SER A 137 -19.03 2.78 -44.79
CA SER A 137 -17.88 2.50 -43.92
C SER A 137 -18.44 1.62 -42.79
N TRP A 138 -18.20 0.34 -42.86
CA TRP A 138 -18.55 -0.59 -41.80
C TRP A 138 -17.66 -0.27 -40.58
N GLY A 139 -18.17 0.53 -39.65
CA GLY A 139 -18.15 0.25 -38.25
C GLY A 139 -16.82 0.24 -37.49
N TRP A 140 -15.75 0.81 -38.01
CA TRP A 140 -14.49 0.94 -37.24
C TRP A 140 -14.24 2.35 -36.67
N ASP A 141 -15.13 3.31 -36.99
CA ASP A 141 -15.12 4.66 -36.42
C ASP A 141 -16.25 4.83 -35.39
N ASP A 142 -16.48 3.83 -34.55
CA ASP A 142 -17.36 3.97 -33.40
C ASP A 142 -16.66 4.87 -32.37
N PRO A 143 -17.23 6.07 -32.05
CA PRO A 143 -16.66 6.94 -31.02
C PRO A 143 -16.56 6.27 -29.63
N LEU A 144 -17.30 5.17 -29.41
CA LEU A 144 -17.24 4.36 -28.20
C LEU A 144 -15.99 3.47 -28.13
N TRP A 145 -15.34 3.16 -29.27
CA TRP A 145 -14.04 2.48 -29.31
C TRP A 145 -12.84 3.44 -29.15
N TYR A 146 -13.06 4.70 -29.47
CA TYR A 146 -12.09 5.77 -29.22
C TYR A 146 -12.43 6.57 -27.95
N GLY A 147 -13.10 5.93 -27.00
CA GLY A 147 -13.21 6.47 -25.66
C GLY A 147 -11.80 6.76 -25.17
N GLY A 148 -11.40 8.04 -25.17
CA GLY A 148 -10.09 8.46 -24.73
C GLY A 148 -9.81 7.81 -23.39
N GLY A 149 -8.79 6.97 -23.34
CA GLY A 149 -8.44 6.19 -22.16
C GLY A 149 -7.96 7.08 -21.04
N VAL A 150 -8.91 7.66 -20.32
CA VAL A 150 -8.66 8.17 -18.98
C VAL A 150 -8.93 7.00 -18.07
N ASP A 151 -7.88 6.27 -17.73
CA ASP A 151 -7.98 5.27 -16.68
C ASP A 151 -8.11 5.99 -15.34
N SER A 152 -9.11 5.61 -14.57
CA SER A 152 -9.29 6.11 -13.21
C SER A 152 -9.15 4.97 -12.22
N TYR A 153 -8.45 5.23 -11.12
CA TYR A 153 -8.37 4.32 -10.00
C TYR A 153 -8.66 5.06 -8.71
N VAL A 154 -9.07 4.33 -7.67
CA VAL A 154 -9.31 4.91 -6.35
C VAL A 154 -8.06 4.71 -5.51
N GLU A 155 -7.43 5.80 -5.05
CA GLU A 155 -6.32 5.79 -4.14
C GLU A 155 -6.83 6.02 -2.71
N TYR A 156 -6.47 5.12 -1.79
CA TYR A 156 -6.77 5.22 -0.36
C TYR A 156 -5.52 5.60 0.42
N HIS A 157 -5.67 6.55 1.36
CA HIS A 157 -4.62 6.90 2.29
C HIS A 157 -4.88 6.20 3.62
N SER A 158 -3.98 5.34 3.99
CA SER A 158 -4.03 4.57 5.24
C SER A 158 -2.95 5.04 6.18
N GLN A 159 -3.25 5.07 7.48
CA GLN A 159 -2.28 5.47 8.50
C GLN A 159 -2.41 4.65 9.77
N ILE A 160 -1.30 4.53 10.48
CA ILE A 160 -1.27 4.13 11.89
C ILE A 160 -0.48 5.17 12.68
N ASP A 161 -0.93 5.39 13.91
CA ASP A 161 -0.26 6.20 14.91
C ASP A 161 0.08 5.31 16.11
N LEU A 162 1.32 5.39 16.58
CA LEU A 162 1.82 4.64 17.72
C LEU A 162 2.51 5.61 18.69
N HIS A 163 1.90 5.82 19.86
CA HIS A 163 2.45 6.65 20.91
C HIS A 163 2.73 5.77 22.14
N ILE A 164 3.98 5.77 22.60
CA ILE A 164 4.36 5.05 23.82
C ILE A 164 4.71 6.08 24.89
N ARG A 165 4.09 5.96 26.04
CA ARG A 165 4.29 6.87 27.17
C ARG A 165 4.62 6.10 28.43
N ALA A 166 5.43 6.69 29.31
CA ALA A 166 5.70 6.15 30.63
C ALA A 166 4.42 6.22 31.49
N ALA A 167 3.98 5.11 32.07
CA ALA A 167 2.72 5.01 32.80
C ALA A 167 2.63 5.95 34.01
N GLY A 168 3.72 6.16 34.76
CA GLY A 168 3.71 7.01 35.95
C GLY A 168 3.79 8.49 35.67
N SER A 169 4.62 8.92 34.71
CA SER A 169 4.87 10.34 34.42
C SER A 169 4.16 10.87 33.17
N ASN A 170 3.55 9.99 32.38
CA ASN A 170 3.01 10.30 31.06
C ASN A 170 4.04 10.91 30.09
N ALA A 171 5.33 10.75 30.37
CA ALA A 171 6.40 11.25 29.51
C ALA A 171 6.40 10.52 28.17
N PRO A 172 6.55 11.22 27.04
CA PRO A 172 6.62 10.58 25.74
C PRO A 172 7.93 9.78 25.61
N LEU A 173 7.82 8.52 25.23
CA LEU A 173 8.95 7.63 24.99
C LEU A 173 9.11 7.33 23.50
N PHE A 174 8.00 7.27 22.78
CA PHE A 174 8.00 7.06 21.33
C PHE A 174 6.76 7.68 20.71
N ASP A 175 6.97 8.40 19.62
CA ASP A 175 5.91 8.89 18.75
C ASP A 175 6.23 8.48 17.31
N GLY A 176 5.41 7.60 16.75
CA GLY A 176 5.57 7.07 15.41
C GLY A 176 4.30 7.20 14.59
N ARG A 177 4.48 7.54 13.31
CA ARG A 177 3.40 7.55 12.32
C ARG A 177 3.87 6.81 11.08
N ALA A 178 3.06 5.85 10.61
CA ALA A 178 3.27 5.22 9.31
C ALA A 178 2.07 5.50 8.41
N GLN A 179 2.35 5.90 7.18
CA GLN A 179 1.34 6.26 6.18
C GLN A 179 1.64 5.55 4.87
N ALA A 180 0.60 5.03 4.23
CA ALA A 180 0.69 4.41 2.91
C ALA A 180 -0.42 4.89 1.99
N ARG A 181 -0.14 4.79 0.69
CA ARG A 181 -1.11 4.93 -0.38
C ARG A 181 -1.28 3.58 -1.06
N SER A 182 -2.51 3.19 -1.30
CA SER A 182 -2.83 1.90 -1.92
C SER A 182 -4.15 1.97 -2.67
N GLU A 183 -4.35 1.06 -3.60
CA GLU A 183 -5.63 0.90 -4.31
C GLU A 183 -6.65 0.07 -3.50
N THR A 184 -6.24 -0.43 -2.34
CA THR A 184 -7.10 -1.21 -1.45
C THR A 184 -7.38 -0.49 -0.14
N ASN A 185 -8.63 -0.54 0.32
CA ASN A 185 -9.08 -0.07 1.62
C ASN A 185 -9.20 -1.21 2.65
N ARG A 186 -8.73 -2.40 2.33
CA ARG A 186 -8.82 -3.57 3.20
C ARG A 186 -7.91 -3.43 4.41
N LEU A 187 -8.48 -3.11 5.56
CA LEU A 187 -7.75 -2.94 6.83
C LEU A 187 -6.98 -4.21 7.23
N ASP A 188 -7.53 -5.39 6.95
CA ASP A 188 -6.90 -6.68 7.25
C ASP A 188 -5.59 -6.95 6.47
N VAL A 189 -5.37 -6.23 5.38
CA VAL A 189 -4.15 -6.26 4.56
C VAL A 189 -3.23 -5.09 4.90
N VAL A 190 -3.79 -3.88 4.98
CA VAL A 190 -3.01 -2.65 5.06
C VAL A 190 -2.45 -2.44 6.47
N ILE A 191 -3.25 -2.65 7.53
CA ILE A 191 -2.80 -2.36 8.91
C ILE A 191 -1.64 -3.27 9.34
N PRO A 192 -1.65 -4.59 9.11
CA PRO A 192 -0.49 -5.42 9.39
C PRO A 192 0.79 -4.97 8.66
N SER A 193 0.65 -4.56 7.38
CA SER A 193 1.79 -4.06 6.59
C SER A 193 2.34 -2.74 7.15
N LEU A 194 1.48 -1.81 7.57
CA LEU A 194 1.88 -0.57 8.22
C LEU A 194 2.57 -0.81 9.57
N VAL A 195 2.08 -1.78 10.36
CA VAL A 195 2.73 -2.19 11.62
C VAL A 195 4.10 -2.77 11.33
N ASP A 196 4.24 -3.67 10.36
CA ASP A 196 5.54 -4.23 9.97
C ASP A 196 6.52 -3.12 9.53
N ALA A 197 6.04 -2.12 8.76
CA ALA A 197 6.84 -0.95 8.38
C ALA A 197 7.25 -0.13 9.61
N MET A 198 6.32 0.17 10.52
CA MET A 198 6.59 0.91 11.74
C MET A 198 7.68 0.26 12.58
N PHE A 199 7.68 -1.07 12.65
CA PHE A 199 8.63 -1.82 13.45
C PHE A 199 9.90 -2.25 12.71
N THR A 200 10.01 -2.01 11.40
CA THR A 200 11.26 -2.26 10.66
C THR A 200 12.34 -1.28 11.14
N GLY A 201 13.42 -1.82 11.76
CA GLY A 201 14.48 -1.01 12.37
C GLY A 201 14.08 -0.23 13.63
N PHE A 202 12.97 -0.62 14.30
CA PHE A 202 12.52 -0.01 15.56
C PHE A 202 13.58 -0.11 16.67
N PRO A 203 13.76 0.94 17.51
CA PRO A 203 13.00 2.19 17.54
C PRO A 203 13.44 3.22 16.50
N GLY A 204 14.49 2.99 15.74
CA GLY A 204 15.04 3.91 14.75
C GLY A 204 15.87 5.05 15.37
N ARG A 205 16.27 6.02 14.56
CA ARG A 205 16.90 7.25 15.03
C ARG A 205 15.85 8.30 15.33
N ASN A 206 16.13 9.12 16.35
CA ASN A 206 15.21 10.21 16.71
C ASN A 206 15.07 11.22 15.56
N GLY A 207 13.83 11.56 15.18
CA GLY A 207 13.53 12.44 14.04
C GLY A 207 13.71 11.77 12.67
N GLU A 208 13.76 10.45 12.61
CA GLU A 208 13.93 9.72 11.35
C GLU A 208 12.64 9.70 10.53
N VAL A 209 12.77 9.95 9.22
CA VAL A 209 11.71 9.73 8.24
C VAL A 209 12.26 8.79 7.17
N VAL A 210 11.65 7.61 7.05
CA VAL A 210 12.09 6.57 6.11
C VAL A 210 10.95 6.12 5.21
N LYS A 211 11.29 5.79 3.97
CA LYS A 211 10.36 5.15 3.04
C LYS A 211 10.66 3.66 2.99
N ILE A 212 9.68 2.85 3.33
CA ILE A 212 9.79 1.39 3.43
C ILE A 212 8.78 0.76 2.48
N THR A 213 9.24 -0.14 1.64
CA THR A 213 8.37 -0.92 0.75
C THR A 213 8.17 -2.30 1.33
N ILE A 214 6.93 -2.67 1.60
CA ILE A 214 6.57 -3.96 2.19
C ILE A 214 5.64 -4.71 1.25
N PRO A 215 5.88 -6.02 1.02
CA PRO A 215 4.93 -6.84 0.29
C PRO A 215 3.62 -6.96 1.07
N THR A 216 2.49 -6.82 0.40
CA THR A 216 1.18 -7.05 1.02
C THR A 216 1.07 -8.50 1.47
N ARG A 217 0.68 -8.71 2.72
CA ARG A 217 0.31 -10.04 3.20
C ARG A 217 -1.07 -10.38 2.65
N GLN A 218 -1.13 -11.21 1.63
CA GLN A 218 -2.41 -11.80 1.24
C GLN A 218 -2.89 -12.69 2.40
N PRO A 219 -4.13 -12.54 2.89
CA PRO A 219 -4.68 -13.47 3.87
C PRO A 219 -4.68 -14.87 3.25
N ALA A 220 -4.23 -15.85 4.02
CA ALA A 220 -4.28 -17.25 3.59
C ALA A 220 -5.72 -17.57 3.18
N ARG A 221 -5.90 -18.03 1.93
CA ARG A 221 -7.20 -18.54 1.48
C ARG A 221 -7.49 -19.79 2.28
N SER A 222 -8.45 -19.68 3.19
CA SER A 222 -9.05 -20.82 3.89
C SER A 222 -9.96 -21.60 2.96
#